data_646de5740aede65ca4cee3a6774bf010
#
_entry.id   646de5740aede65ca4cee3a6774bf010
#
_cell.length_a   1.000
_cell.length_b   1.000
_cell.length_c   1.000
_cell.angle_alpha   90.00
_cell.angle_beta   90.00
_cell.angle_gamma   90.00
#
_symmetry.space_group_name_H-M   'P 1'
#
loop_
_entity.id
_entity.type
_entity.pdbx_description
1 polymer ?
#
loop_
_entity_poly.entity_id
_entity_poly.type
_entity_poly.pdbx_seq_one_letter_code
_entity_poly.pdbx_strand_id
1 'polypeptide(L)'
;RGLGDVYKRQIFIPPYSPQSDTFFTLFFLTGFRIVVQFVWRFVNGVPSTISRTPALIFGVNDRSSQLAEKLSNSYQDKGLYVIGYVETEQPAKSMTVGGKPIFYAPDTDSFSALLEKHHVSVLLFAGYDVLHENAPFASICIDRKIRLLVDQEPRRILNVDSRPPIEEIQIEDILGRESIFLNMKPISEALHDKTILVTGATGSIGSEIVRQLARLEPQLIVLFDIAETPMHELRLELQRCCPNGRFAYVMGDIRNPQRLDFVMRKFHPDKVFHAAAYKHVPLMEENPCEAVATNIVGTFNIASKCLEYGVDQMVMLSTDKAVNPSSVMGATKRFCEMIVQSLDLAIKRGEVQTTMPTRFATTRFGNVLNSAGSVIPTFKRQLQRGGPLTVTDPRIERYFMTIPEASQLVLEASMLSHGGEVFVFDMGDLVKIADLAERMIRLAGYEPDKDIKIVYTGLRPGEKLYEETIHDKEKDLPTAHNKIHIVQTREESFERIHRMVLLFRQLAHQGNVDGVVYLLKQAIPEYKSLNSEIFASFERGEHIPFDLEEELGKVAAELPHN
;
A
#
# COMPACT_ATOMS: atom_id res chain seq x y z
N ARG A 1 -12.98 83.97 54.94
CA ARG A 1 -13.39 82.55 55.20
C ARG A 1 -12.91 81.73 53.98
N GLY A 2 -11.94 81.03 53.96
CA GLY A 2 -11.26 80.15 54.81
C GLY A 2 -10.58 79.15 53.94
N LEU A 3 -9.39 78.77 54.33
CA LEU A 3 -8.65 77.54 53.94
C LEU A 3 -8.11 77.54 52.49
N GLY A 4 -6.89 77.43 52.28
CA GLY A 4 -5.71 77.15 53.09
C GLY A 4 -4.58 76.79 52.19
N ASP A 5 -3.45 77.33 52.49
CA ASP A 5 -2.17 76.92 51.88
C ASP A 5 -1.91 75.42 52.08
N VAL A 6 -1.69 74.72 51.03
CA VAL A 6 -1.05 73.44 51.09
C VAL A 6 0.04 73.31 49.99
N TYR A 7 1.25 73.51 50.43
CA TYR A 7 2.51 73.01 49.96
C TYR A 7 2.71 72.65 48.46
N LYS A 8 3.30 73.60 47.74
CA LYS A 8 4.10 73.32 46.57
C LYS A 8 5.44 72.71 46.98
N ARG A 9 5.55 71.41 47.04
CA ARG A 9 6.83 70.77 46.92
C ARG A 9 7.15 70.62 45.44
N GLN A 10 8.07 71.45 44.94
CA GLN A 10 8.71 71.30 43.67
C GLN A 10 9.55 69.98 43.70
N ILE A 11 9.13 68.98 42.99
CA ILE A 11 9.95 67.80 42.67
C ILE A 11 10.91 68.30 41.60
N PHE A 12 12.19 68.34 41.89
CA PHE A 12 13.26 68.69 40.97
C PHE A 12 13.41 67.43 40.05
N ILE A 13 12.95 67.51 38.80
CA ILE A 13 13.20 66.55 37.76
C ILE A 13 14.47 67.01 37.03
N PRO A 14 15.58 66.31 37.09
CA PRO A 14 16.78 66.70 36.34
C PRO A 14 16.52 66.61 34.83
N PRO A 15 17.28 67.41 34.03
CA PRO A 15 17.04 67.50 32.59
C PRO A 15 17.19 66.18 31.91
N TYR A 16 16.16 65.82 31.22
CA TYR A 16 16.05 64.55 30.44
C TYR A 16 17.13 64.47 29.37
N SER A 17 17.91 63.37 29.35
CA SER A 17 18.72 63.01 28.21
C SER A 17 18.05 61.87 27.43
N PRO A 18 17.95 61.96 26.11
CA PRO A 18 17.28 60.91 25.29
C PRO A 18 17.89 59.52 25.41
N GLN A 19 19.12 59.41 25.92
CA GLN A 19 19.84 58.14 26.12
C GLN A 19 19.39 57.38 27.37
N SER A 20 18.90 58.08 28.42
CA SER A 20 18.40 57.40 29.63
C SER A 20 17.04 56.75 29.40
N ASP A 21 16.20 57.30 28.55
CA ASP A 21 14.88 56.75 28.24
C ASP A 21 14.97 55.45 27.45
N THR A 22 15.91 55.36 26.52
CA THR A 22 16.12 54.14 25.74
C THR A 22 16.59 53.00 26.64
N PHE A 23 17.44 53.30 27.60
CA PHE A 23 17.96 52.28 28.53
C PHE A 23 16.89 51.83 29.53
N PHE A 24 16.11 52.72 30.09
CA PHE A 24 14.98 52.41 30.97
C PHE A 24 13.85 51.67 30.25
N THR A 25 13.54 52.07 29.01
CA THR A 25 12.53 51.40 28.19
C THR A 25 12.97 49.96 27.81
N LEU A 26 14.24 49.76 27.45
CA LEU A 26 14.80 48.45 27.16
C LEU A 26 14.81 47.56 28.41
N PHE A 27 15.18 48.10 29.56
CA PHE A 27 15.19 47.41 30.83
C PHE A 27 13.78 47.01 31.29
N PHE A 28 12.81 47.91 31.17
CA PHE A 28 11.41 47.62 31.48
C PHE A 28 10.79 46.60 30.51
N LEU A 29 11.05 46.72 29.21
CA LEU A 29 10.57 45.74 28.22
C LEU A 29 11.19 44.36 28.43
N THR A 30 12.49 44.30 28.76
CA THR A 30 13.15 43.01 29.03
C THR A 30 12.66 42.39 30.34
N GLY A 31 12.54 43.20 31.40
CA GLY A 31 11.99 42.78 32.69
C GLY A 31 10.54 42.35 32.60
N PHE A 32 9.70 43.11 31.87
CA PHE A 32 8.31 42.76 31.61
C PHE A 32 8.20 41.46 30.81
N ARG A 33 9.04 41.25 29.78
CA ARG A 33 9.09 40.02 29.00
C ARG A 33 9.47 38.82 29.85
N ILE A 34 10.42 38.96 30.78
CA ILE A 34 10.79 37.93 31.72
C ILE A 34 9.64 37.59 32.69
N VAL A 35 8.98 38.65 33.22
CA VAL A 35 7.82 38.46 34.11
C VAL A 35 6.65 37.82 33.37
N VAL A 36 6.34 38.24 32.15
CA VAL A 36 5.29 37.63 31.33
C VAL A 36 5.63 36.17 31.00
N GLN A 37 6.89 35.86 30.67
CA GLN A 37 7.32 34.48 30.46
C GLN A 37 7.21 33.63 31.75
N PHE A 38 7.53 34.20 32.90
CA PHE A 38 7.44 33.54 34.20
C PHE A 38 5.97 33.29 34.59
N VAL A 39 5.11 34.30 34.45
CA VAL A 39 3.66 34.22 34.69
C VAL A 39 3.01 33.26 33.70
N TRP A 40 3.39 33.30 32.42
CA TRP A 40 2.89 32.35 31.40
C TRP A 40 3.26 30.92 31.71
N ARG A 41 4.50 30.65 32.19
CA ARG A 41 4.93 29.35 32.68
C ARG A 41 4.18 28.87 33.91
N PHE A 42 3.84 29.82 34.82
CA PHE A 42 3.12 29.51 36.06
C PHE A 42 1.63 29.27 35.84
N VAL A 43 1.00 30.02 34.95
CA VAL A 43 -0.43 29.91 34.62
C VAL A 43 -0.72 28.71 33.71
N ASN A 44 0.18 28.36 32.78
CA ASN A 44 -0.02 27.24 31.86
C ASN A 44 0.50 25.91 32.37
N GLY A 45 0.85 25.81 33.65
CA GLY A 45 1.09 24.54 34.33
C GLY A 45 2.11 23.64 33.60
N VAL A 46 3.27 24.22 33.20
CA VAL A 46 4.35 23.37 32.68
C VAL A 46 4.83 22.50 33.86
N PRO A 47 4.61 21.19 33.84
CA PRO A 47 5.06 20.33 34.92
C PRO A 47 6.56 20.47 35.04
N SER A 48 7.06 20.78 36.21
CA SER A 48 8.49 20.93 36.53
C SER A 48 9.30 19.64 36.48
N THR A 49 8.68 18.54 36.03
CA THR A 49 9.32 17.24 35.76
C THR A 49 8.79 16.66 34.44
N ILE A 50 9.24 17.20 33.32
CA ILE A 50 9.18 16.44 32.07
C ILE A 50 10.22 15.32 32.24
N SER A 51 9.76 14.11 32.46
CA SER A 51 10.58 12.91 32.37
C SER A 51 11.13 12.87 30.94
N ARG A 52 12.40 13.26 30.76
CA ARG A 52 13.06 13.25 29.47
C ARG A 52 13.44 11.82 29.14
N THR A 53 12.86 11.29 28.08
CA THR A 53 13.13 9.92 27.60
C THR A 53 14.47 9.90 26.86
N PRO A 54 15.47 9.09 27.30
CA PRO A 54 16.76 9.00 26.64
C PRO A 54 16.65 8.34 25.27
N ALA A 55 17.20 9.01 24.25
CA ALA A 55 17.15 8.57 22.87
C ALA A 55 18.55 8.53 22.25
N LEU A 56 18.81 7.56 21.38
CA LEU A 56 19.98 7.51 20.50
C LEU A 56 19.54 7.73 19.06
N ILE A 57 20.45 8.29 18.25
CA ILE A 57 20.26 8.40 16.80
C ILE A 57 21.23 7.43 16.12
N PHE A 58 20.72 6.59 15.22
CA PHE A 58 21.52 5.63 14.46
C PHE A 58 22.11 6.30 13.21
N GLY A 59 23.42 6.14 13.01
CA GLY A 59 24.19 6.74 11.93
C GLY A 59 24.61 8.19 12.20
N VAL A 60 25.76 8.60 11.65
CA VAL A 60 26.28 9.98 11.72
C VAL A 60 26.36 10.54 10.31
N ASN A 61 25.42 11.41 9.97
CA ASN A 61 25.37 12.13 8.70
C ASN A 61 24.73 13.51 8.91
N ASP A 62 24.64 14.32 7.86
CA ASP A 62 24.06 15.65 7.93
C ASP A 62 22.59 15.62 8.40
N ARG A 63 21.83 14.58 8.01
CA ARG A 63 20.43 14.40 8.41
C ARG A 63 20.30 14.09 9.90
N SER A 64 21.11 13.18 10.41
CA SER A 64 21.10 12.82 11.83
C SER A 64 21.47 14.00 12.72
N SER A 65 22.39 14.86 12.26
CA SER A 65 22.76 16.11 12.92
C SER A 65 21.61 17.11 12.94
N GLN A 66 20.92 17.30 11.83
CA GLN A 66 19.73 18.15 11.74
C GLN A 66 18.58 17.62 12.60
N LEU A 67 18.39 16.30 12.64
CA LEU A 67 17.38 15.65 13.49
C LEU A 67 17.64 15.91 14.98
N ALA A 68 18.90 15.79 15.42
CA ALA A 68 19.28 16.09 16.80
C ALA A 68 19.06 17.56 17.16
N GLU A 69 19.30 18.48 16.23
CA GLU A 69 19.06 19.91 16.40
C GLU A 69 17.56 20.23 16.47
N LYS A 70 16.76 19.66 15.58
CA LYS A 70 15.29 19.75 15.61
C LYS A 70 14.72 19.32 16.96
N LEU A 71 15.15 18.14 17.46
CA LEU A 71 14.73 17.60 18.75
C LEU A 71 15.15 18.46 19.94
N SER A 72 16.31 19.12 19.83
CA SER A 72 16.81 20.02 20.88
C SER A 72 16.06 21.34 20.94
N ASN A 73 15.55 21.84 19.79
CA ASN A 73 14.94 23.16 19.65
C ASN A 73 13.41 23.12 19.69
N SER A 74 12.78 21.96 19.51
CA SER A 74 11.32 21.84 19.46
C SER A 74 10.73 21.56 20.84
N TYR A 75 9.98 22.53 21.39
CA TYR A 75 9.22 22.37 22.64
C TYR A 75 8.01 21.43 22.49
N GLN A 76 7.71 20.94 21.30
CA GLN A 76 6.53 20.14 20.99
C GLN A 76 6.79 18.64 20.85
N ASP A 77 8.03 18.21 20.70
CA ASP A 77 8.35 16.78 20.53
C ASP A 77 8.57 16.08 21.85
N LYS A 78 7.48 15.56 22.40
CA LYS A 78 7.33 14.39 23.31
C LYS A 78 8.43 14.14 24.37
N GLY A 79 9.19 15.17 24.79
CA GLY A 79 10.15 15.00 25.89
C GLY A 79 11.35 14.09 25.59
N LEU A 80 11.74 13.92 24.34
CA LEU A 80 12.92 13.12 23.97
C LEU A 80 14.22 13.89 24.29
N TYR A 81 15.22 13.18 24.81
CA TYR A 81 16.56 13.70 25.05
C TYR A 81 17.59 12.84 24.32
N VAL A 82 18.18 13.38 23.25
CA VAL A 82 19.22 12.69 22.49
C VAL A 82 20.52 12.66 23.30
N ILE A 83 20.97 11.46 23.68
CA ILE A 83 22.19 11.23 24.46
C ILE A 83 23.43 11.09 23.58
N GLY A 84 23.29 10.71 22.31
CA GLY A 84 24.39 10.56 21.35
C GLY A 84 23.95 9.86 20.07
N TYR A 85 24.95 9.51 19.27
CA TYR A 85 24.81 8.79 18.02
C TYR A 85 25.41 7.40 18.14
N VAL A 86 24.95 6.46 17.31
CA VAL A 86 25.52 5.11 17.19
C VAL A 86 26.11 4.93 15.80
N GLU A 87 27.33 4.39 15.74
CA GLU A 87 28.03 4.04 14.50
C GLU A 87 28.51 2.60 14.52
N THR A 88 28.43 1.95 13.38
CA THR A 88 28.95 0.57 13.17
C THR A 88 30.42 0.56 12.70
N GLU A 89 30.86 1.66 12.12
CA GLU A 89 32.27 1.85 11.74
C GLU A 89 33.04 2.62 12.82
N GLN A 90 34.30 2.25 13.04
CA GLN A 90 35.11 2.89 14.06
C GLN A 90 35.44 4.33 13.66
N PRO A 91 34.97 5.35 14.40
CA PRO A 91 35.29 6.72 14.08
C PRO A 91 36.79 6.99 14.22
N ALA A 92 37.36 7.72 13.27
CA ALA A 92 38.81 7.98 13.18
C ALA A 92 39.42 8.71 14.39
N LYS A 93 38.59 9.34 15.23
CA LYS A 93 38.91 9.95 16.54
C LYS A 93 37.66 9.97 17.39
N SER A 94 37.79 10.15 18.73
CA SER A 94 36.66 10.42 19.62
C SER A 94 35.98 11.73 19.21
N MET A 95 35.00 11.63 18.29
CA MET A 95 34.30 12.77 17.75
C MET A 95 32.99 12.98 18.51
N THR A 96 32.67 14.25 18.72
CA THR A 96 31.33 14.67 19.12
C THR A 96 30.69 15.41 17.95
N VAL A 97 29.45 15.16 17.70
CA VAL A 97 28.64 15.89 16.69
C VAL A 97 27.59 16.71 17.42
N GLY A 98 27.59 18.03 17.20
CA GLY A 98 26.71 18.94 17.92
C GLY A 98 26.83 18.87 19.45
N GLY A 99 28.07 18.58 19.97
CA GLY A 99 28.33 18.43 21.40
C GLY A 99 27.85 17.08 22.01
N LYS A 100 27.43 16.12 21.19
CA LYS A 100 26.96 14.80 21.62
C LYS A 100 27.97 13.71 21.21
N PRO A 101 28.21 12.69 22.07
CA PRO A 101 29.15 11.63 21.79
C PRO A 101 28.66 10.70 20.67
N ILE A 102 29.62 10.10 19.96
CA ILE A 102 29.40 8.98 19.04
C ILE A 102 29.81 7.70 19.76
N PHE A 103 28.88 6.75 19.84
CA PHE A 103 29.11 5.43 20.41
C PHE A 103 29.40 4.44 19.29
N TYR A 104 30.45 3.66 19.46
CA TYR A 104 30.86 2.62 18.52
C TYR A 104 30.19 1.28 18.88
N ALA A 105 29.46 0.70 17.96
CA ALA A 105 28.78 -0.60 18.12
C ALA A 105 28.86 -1.39 16.80
N PRO A 106 30.00 -2.12 16.55
CA PRO A 106 30.21 -2.82 15.28
C PRO A 106 29.31 -4.02 15.07
N ASP A 107 28.73 -4.54 16.13
CA ASP A 107 27.91 -5.73 16.11
C ASP A 107 26.69 -5.61 17.06
N THR A 108 25.79 -6.55 16.95
CA THR A 108 24.54 -6.61 17.71
C THR A 108 24.76 -6.77 19.22
N ASP A 109 25.84 -7.42 19.64
CA ASP A 109 26.12 -7.67 21.06
C ASP A 109 26.64 -6.39 21.74
N SER A 110 27.59 -5.70 21.10
CA SER A 110 28.11 -4.40 21.58
C SER A 110 27.02 -3.33 21.58
N PHE A 111 26.13 -3.34 20.59
CA PHE A 111 24.95 -2.46 20.55
C PHE A 111 23.98 -2.75 21.69
N SER A 112 23.70 -4.01 21.94
CA SER A 112 22.87 -4.49 23.03
C SER A 112 23.38 -4.01 24.39
N ALA A 113 24.70 -4.16 24.64
CA ALA A 113 25.36 -3.68 25.86
C ALA A 113 25.31 -2.13 25.99
N LEU A 114 25.42 -1.41 24.87
CA LEU A 114 25.30 0.05 24.82
C LEU A 114 23.90 0.50 25.27
N LEU A 115 22.85 -0.13 24.74
CA LEU A 115 21.46 0.19 25.06
C LEU A 115 21.17 0.03 26.56
N GLU A 116 21.68 -1.06 27.16
CA GLU A 116 21.54 -1.32 28.61
C GLU A 116 22.31 -0.29 29.44
N LYS A 117 23.59 -0.08 29.13
CA LYS A 117 24.45 0.83 29.86
C LYS A 117 23.91 2.26 29.96
N HIS A 118 23.22 2.72 28.92
CA HIS A 118 22.71 4.08 28.83
C HIS A 118 21.20 4.18 29.07
N HIS A 119 20.54 3.05 29.45
CA HIS A 119 19.09 2.98 29.68
C HIS A 119 18.29 3.60 28.54
N VAL A 120 18.66 3.27 27.31
CA VAL A 120 18.04 3.83 26.10
C VAL A 120 16.60 3.35 26.01
N SER A 121 15.67 4.28 25.82
CA SER A 121 14.25 3.96 25.67
C SER A 121 13.73 4.23 24.26
N VAL A 122 14.50 4.96 23.44
CA VAL A 122 14.13 5.32 22.07
C VAL A 122 15.36 5.26 21.18
N LEU A 123 15.22 4.62 20.01
CA LEU A 123 16.18 4.68 18.91
C LEU A 123 15.55 5.42 17.74
N LEU A 124 16.28 6.39 17.18
CA LEU A 124 15.84 7.16 16.02
C LEU A 124 16.71 6.83 14.81
N PHE A 125 16.07 6.66 13.66
CA PHE A 125 16.74 6.57 12.36
C PHE A 125 16.50 7.86 11.58
N ALA A 126 17.56 8.39 10.95
CA ALA A 126 17.49 9.64 10.18
C ALA A 126 16.88 9.46 8.77
N GLY A 127 16.27 8.32 8.49
CA GLY A 127 15.60 7.97 7.23
C GLY A 127 15.33 6.48 7.16
N TYR A 128 14.44 6.11 6.24
CA TYR A 128 14.11 4.69 5.98
C TYR A 128 15.28 3.93 5.34
N ASP A 129 16.12 4.59 4.55
CA ASP A 129 17.36 4.06 4.01
C ASP A 129 18.28 3.55 5.13
N VAL A 130 18.55 4.41 6.12
CA VAL A 130 19.37 4.05 7.28
C VAL A 130 18.74 2.91 8.09
N LEU A 131 17.42 2.89 8.23
CA LEU A 131 16.70 1.81 8.92
C LEU A 131 16.88 0.47 8.19
N HIS A 132 16.68 0.45 6.88
CA HIS A 132 16.73 -0.79 6.09
C HIS A 132 18.15 -1.39 6.07
N GLU A 133 19.18 -0.57 5.90
CA GLU A 133 20.58 -1.00 5.96
C GLU A 133 20.94 -1.58 7.34
N ASN A 134 20.22 -1.17 8.40
CA ASN A 134 20.51 -1.52 9.78
C ASN A 134 19.37 -2.29 10.47
N ALA A 135 18.58 -3.03 9.71
CA ALA A 135 17.45 -3.82 10.22
C ALA A 135 17.79 -4.79 11.38
N PRO A 136 18.97 -5.45 11.44
CA PRO A 136 19.34 -6.28 12.60
C PRO A 136 19.38 -5.51 13.92
N PHE A 137 19.84 -4.27 13.92
CA PHE A 137 19.89 -3.41 15.13
C PHE A 137 18.49 -2.94 15.54
N ALA A 138 17.60 -2.67 14.58
CA ALA A 138 16.20 -2.38 14.84
C ALA A 138 15.50 -3.58 15.49
N SER A 139 15.80 -4.80 15.04
CA SER A 139 15.23 -6.03 15.60
C SER A 139 15.57 -6.19 17.11
N ILE A 140 16.79 -5.89 17.52
CA ILE A 140 17.21 -5.92 18.94
C ILE A 140 16.39 -4.92 19.76
N CYS A 141 16.15 -3.73 19.24
CA CYS A 141 15.35 -2.74 19.94
C CYS A 141 13.91 -3.24 20.14
N ILE A 142 13.34 -3.94 19.17
CA ILE A 142 12.02 -4.56 19.27
C ILE A 142 12.01 -5.61 20.38
N ASP A 143 13.00 -6.51 20.40
CA ASP A 143 13.12 -7.55 21.41
C ASP A 143 13.25 -6.98 22.84
N ARG A 144 13.84 -5.78 22.95
CA ARG A 144 14.04 -5.07 24.22
C ARG A 144 12.96 -4.03 24.56
N LYS A 145 11.88 -3.96 23.79
CA LYS A 145 10.78 -3.00 23.95
C LYS A 145 11.24 -1.52 23.89
N ILE A 146 12.30 -1.25 23.14
CA ILE A 146 12.78 0.11 22.87
C ILE A 146 11.99 0.66 21.72
N ARG A 147 11.43 1.86 21.88
CA ARG A 147 10.64 2.51 20.83
C ARG A 147 11.54 2.88 19.65
N LEU A 148 11.07 2.55 18.47
CA LEU A 148 11.73 2.86 17.21
C LEU A 148 11.01 4.02 16.52
N LEU A 149 11.77 5.04 16.14
CA LEU A 149 11.27 6.22 15.44
C LEU A 149 12.10 6.45 14.18
N VAL A 150 11.47 6.97 13.14
CA VAL A 150 12.13 7.35 11.89
C VAL A 150 11.77 8.79 11.54
N ASP A 151 12.78 9.59 11.13
CA ASP A 151 12.57 10.93 10.56
C ASP A 151 12.18 10.77 9.09
N GLN A 152 10.98 11.18 8.75
CA GLN A 152 10.58 11.22 7.35
C GLN A 152 11.24 12.42 6.68
N GLU A 153 11.91 12.20 5.55
CA GLU A 153 12.27 13.33 4.69
C GLU A 153 11.02 14.17 4.42
N PRO A 154 11.12 15.49 4.53
CA PRO A 154 10.12 16.34 3.92
C PRO A 154 10.19 16.04 2.42
N ARG A 155 9.33 15.13 1.94
CA ARG A 155 9.16 14.93 0.50
C ARG A 155 8.83 16.31 -0.05
N ARG A 156 9.75 16.87 -0.83
CA ARG A 156 9.55 18.12 -1.59
C ARG A 156 8.48 17.94 -2.66
N ILE A 157 7.29 17.56 -2.23
CA ILE A 157 6.12 17.43 -3.07
C ILE A 157 4.99 18.05 -2.29
N LEU A 158 4.74 19.34 -2.62
CA LEU A 158 3.54 20.11 -2.30
C LEU A 158 3.19 20.17 -0.80
N ASN A 159 3.35 21.35 -0.23
CA ASN A 159 2.77 21.90 1.00
C ASN A 159 1.60 21.10 1.60
N VAL A 160 1.87 19.96 2.19
CA VAL A 160 0.94 19.24 3.06
C VAL A 160 1.67 18.94 4.37
N ASP A 161 1.80 20.01 5.15
CA ASP A 161 2.15 19.96 6.57
C ASP A 161 0.99 19.34 7.35
N SER A 162 1.01 18.03 7.55
CA SER A 162 0.12 17.46 8.57
C SER A 162 0.54 16.08 9.11
N ARG A 163 1.72 15.55 8.73
CA ARG A 163 2.30 14.41 9.44
C ARG A 163 3.41 14.88 10.36
N PRO A 164 3.50 14.32 11.59
CA PRO A 164 4.64 14.62 12.45
C PRO A 164 5.92 14.22 11.72
N PRO A 165 7.00 15.04 11.78
CA PRO A 165 8.25 14.75 11.10
C PRO A 165 8.91 13.45 11.60
N ILE A 166 8.51 12.96 12.77
CA ILE A 166 9.01 11.74 13.39
C ILE A 166 7.84 10.81 13.63
N GLU A 167 7.86 9.64 12.98
CA GLU A 167 6.83 8.59 13.11
C GLU A 167 7.38 7.36 13.82
N GLU A 168 6.48 6.61 14.48
CA GLU A 168 6.80 5.27 14.99
C GLU A 168 6.95 4.32 13.82
N ILE A 169 8.03 3.53 13.84
CA ILE A 169 8.29 2.51 12.84
C ILE A 169 7.15 1.51 12.83
N GLN A 170 6.62 1.27 11.65
CA GLN A 170 5.58 0.27 11.43
C GLN A 170 6.24 -1.08 11.08
N ILE A 171 5.47 -2.17 11.22
CA ILE A 171 5.97 -3.52 10.89
C ILE A 171 6.39 -3.62 9.42
N GLU A 172 5.73 -2.86 8.55
CA GLU A 172 6.02 -2.78 7.13
C GLU A 172 7.45 -2.30 6.86
N ASP A 173 7.95 -1.40 7.70
CA ASP A 173 9.29 -0.81 7.60
C ASP A 173 10.39 -1.80 7.99
N ILE A 174 10.05 -2.80 8.81
CA ILE A 174 11.01 -3.79 9.37
C ILE A 174 11.12 -5.03 8.49
N LEU A 175 10.16 -5.27 7.60
CA LEU A 175 10.19 -6.41 6.68
C LEU A 175 11.27 -6.28 5.60
N GLY A 176 12.14 -5.28 5.72
CA GLY A 176 13.43 -5.21 5.02
C GLY A 176 13.34 -5.05 3.50
N ARG A 177 12.23 -4.49 3.01
CA ARG A 177 12.07 -4.32 1.57
C ARG A 177 12.54 -2.93 1.15
N GLU A 178 13.58 -2.90 0.31
CA GLU A 178 14.07 -1.67 -0.30
C GLU A 178 12.96 -0.96 -1.08
N SER A 179 12.82 0.33 -0.84
CA SER A 179 11.92 1.14 -1.67
C SER A 179 12.46 1.20 -3.09
N ILE A 180 11.65 0.78 -4.06
CA ILE A 180 12.01 0.86 -5.47
C ILE A 180 11.87 2.32 -5.89
N PHE A 181 12.97 2.91 -6.36
CA PHE A 181 12.97 4.24 -6.96
C PHE A 181 12.95 4.08 -8.48
N LEU A 182 11.76 4.16 -9.08
CA LEU A 182 11.61 4.18 -10.52
C LEU A 182 11.91 5.59 -11.07
N ASN A 183 12.48 5.65 -12.27
CA ASN A 183 12.56 6.89 -13.00
C ASN A 183 11.17 7.24 -13.55
N MET A 184 10.41 8.04 -12.81
CA MET A 184 9.03 8.42 -13.17
C MET A 184 8.95 9.37 -14.39
N LYS A 185 10.07 9.90 -14.88
CA LYS A 185 10.07 10.87 -15.99
C LYS A 185 9.53 10.29 -17.31
N PRO A 186 9.95 9.10 -17.80
CA PRO A 186 9.39 8.51 -19.00
C PRO A 186 7.90 8.22 -18.88
N ILE A 187 7.46 7.77 -17.68
CA ILE A 187 6.05 7.49 -17.41
C ILE A 187 5.24 8.80 -17.46
N SER A 188 5.75 9.88 -16.84
CA SER A 188 5.11 11.19 -16.88
C SER A 188 4.95 11.72 -18.30
N GLU A 189 6.00 11.65 -19.12
CA GLU A 189 5.96 12.09 -20.51
C GLU A 189 4.94 11.31 -21.34
N ALA A 190 4.81 9.99 -21.11
CA ALA A 190 3.87 9.13 -21.82
C ALA A 190 2.40 9.30 -21.38
N LEU A 191 2.16 9.83 -20.18
CA LEU A 191 0.82 9.97 -19.61
C LEU A 191 0.30 11.41 -19.56
N HIS A 192 1.14 12.41 -19.88
CA HIS A 192 0.84 13.83 -19.69
C HIS A 192 -0.50 14.28 -20.31
N ASP A 193 -0.73 13.94 -21.58
CA ASP A 193 -1.93 14.34 -22.31
C ASP A 193 -3.01 13.24 -22.37
N LYS A 194 -2.95 12.25 -21.48
CA LYS A 194 -3.82 11.08 -21.51
C LYS A 194 -4.98 11.18 -20.52
N THR A 195 -6.13 10.71 -20.95
CA THR A 195 -7.27 10.40 -20.07
C THR A 195 -7.13 8.97 -19.59
N ILE A 196 -7.09 8.78 -18.27
CA ILE A 196 -6.82 7.49 -17.65
C ILE A 196 -8.02 7.06 -16.82
N LEU A 197 -8.57 5.88 -17.09
CA LEU A 197 -9.62 5.26 -16.29
C LEU A 197 -9.01 4.26 -15.32
N VAL A 198 -9.33 4.40 -14.03
CA VAL A 198 -8.97 3.43 -12.98
C VAL A 198 -10.25 2.81 -12.45
N THR A 199 -10.45 1.51 -12.65
CA THR A 199 -11.57 0.77 -12.05
C THR A 199 -11.12 0.13 -10.73
N GLY A 200 -12.01 0.02 -9.74
CA GLY A 200 -11.60 -0.34 -8.38
C GLY A 200 -10.73 0.77 -7.76
N ALA A 201 -11.01 2.02 -8.13
CA ALA A 201 -10.21 3.19 -7.82
C ALA A 201 -10.08 3.48 -6.31
N THR A 202 -10.99 2.96 -5.50
CA THR A 202 -10.98 3.13 -4.04
C THR A 202 -10.35 1.97 -3.28
N GLY A 203 -10.01 0.88 -4.00
CA GLY A 203 -9.28 -0.25 -3.43
C GLY A 203 -7.82 0.13 -3.06
N SER A 204 -7.13 -0.75 -2.31
CA SER A 204 -5.77 -0.46 -1.82
C SER A 204 -4.77 -0.14 -2.94
N ILE A 205 -4.79 -0.91 -4.04
CA ILE A 205 -3.90 -0.66 -5.19
C ILE A 205 -4.47 0.43 -6.10
N GLY A 206 -5.77 0.38 -6.40
CA GLY A 206 -6.40 1.37 -7.28
C GLY A 206 -6.24 2.79 -6.77
N SER A 207 -6.44 3.04 -5.47
CA SER A 207 -6.25 4.37 -4.87
C SER A 207 -4.80 4.83 -4.89
N GLU A 208 -3.84 3.93 -4.74
CA GLU A 208 -2.43 4.28 -4.84
C GLU A 208 -2.00 4.55 -6.29
N ILE A 209 -2.51 3.78 -7.26
CA ILE A 209 -2.34 4.09 -8.69
C ILE A 209 -2.87 5.50 -8.98
N VAL A 210 -4.07 5.85 -8.48
CA VAL A 210 -4.63 7.21 -8.62
C VAL A 210 -3.72 8.26 -8.00
N ARG A 211 -3.18 8.03 -6.78
CA ARG A 211 -2.24 8.98 -6.13
C ARG A 211 -0.96 9.18 -6.92
N GLN A 212 -0.40 8.10 -7.46
CA GLN A 212 0.81 8.17 -8.26
C GLN A 212 0.56 8.86 -9.60
N LEU A 213 -0.53 8.52 -10.28
CA LEU A 213 -0.97 9.19 -11.52
C LEU A 213 -1.22 10.69 -11.30
N ALA A 214 -1.83 11.06 -10.17
CA ALA A 214 -2.10 12.47 -9.84
C ALA A 214 -0.82 13.33 -9.77
N ARG A 215 0.32 12.72 -9.41
CA ARG A 215 1.63 13.39 -9.39
C ARG A 215 2.26 13.53 -10.77
N LEU A 216 1.78 12.78 -11.76
CA LEU A 216 2.25 12.80 -13.14
C LEU A 216 1.45 13.78 -14.02
N GLU A 217 0.42 14.40 -13.45
CA GLU A 217 -0.42 15.44 -14.06
C GLU A 217 -1.00 15.06 -15.44
N PRO A 218 -1.68 13.90 -15.59
CA PRO A 218 -2.33 13.54 -16.84
C PRO A 218 -3.48 14.49 -17.16
N GLN A 219 -4.00 14.43 -18.39
CA GLN A 219 -5.12 15.26 -18.81
C GLN A 219 -6.35 15.10 -17.92
N LEU A 220 -6.69 13.85 -17.57
CA LEU A 220 -7.82 13.52 -16.70
C LEU A 220 -7.62 12.14 -16.07
N ILE A 221 -7.95 11.99 -14.79
CA ILE A 221 -8.08 10.69 -14.14
C ILE A 221 -9.56 10.44 -13.84
N VAL A 222 -10.11 9.38 -14.41
CA VAL A 222 -11.48 8.92 -14.17
C VAL A 222 -11.44 7.81 -13.13
N LEU A 223 -11.94 8.08 -11.94
CA LEU A 223 -12.05 7.12 -10.86
C LEU A 223 -13.40 6.41 -10.95
N PHE A 224 -13.40 5.09 -11.14
CA PHE A 224 -14.60 4.28 -11.25
C PHE A 224 -14.64 3.22 -10.16
N ASP A 225 -15.65 3.28 -9.29
CA ASP A 225 -15.83 2.32 -8.20
C ASP A 225 -17.30 2.20 -7.80
N ILE A 226 -17.65 1.08 -7.15
CA ILE A 226 -18.98 0.85 -6.57
C ILE A 226 -19.08 1.41 -5.14
N ALA A 227 -17.96 1.58 -4.44
CA ALA A 227 -17.90 1.94 -3.03
C ALA A 227 -17.98 3.46 -2.83
N GLU A 228 -19.14 3.96 -2.39
CA GLU A 228 -19.40 5.41 -2.26
C GLU A 228 -18.54 6.07 -1.18
N THR A 229 -18.56 5.57 0.04
CA THR A 229 -17.82 6.19 1.17
C THR A 229 -16.31 6.26 0.92
N PRO A 230 -15.62 5.19 0.49
CA PRO A 230 -14.21 5.27 0.12
C PRO A 230 -13.94 6.24 -1.06
N MET A 231 -14.87 6.37 -2.01
CA MET A 231 -14.76 7.34 -3.10
C MET A 231 -14.81 8.78 -2.57
N HIS A 232 -15.70 9.04 -1.63
CA HIS A 232 -15.80 10.36 -0.98
C HIS A 232 -14.51 10.69 -0.20
N GLU A 233 -13.99 9.75 0.58
CA GLU A 233 -12.74 9.93 1.33
C GLU A 233 -11.55 10.21 0.40
N LEU A 234 -11.39 9.43 -0.65
CA LEU A 234 -10.35 9.62 -1.66
C LEU A 234 -10.49 10.98 -2.38
N ARG A 235 -11.73 11.42 -2.65
CA ARG A 235 -11.99 12.74 -3.22
C ARG A 235 -11.49 13.86 -2.31
N LEU A 236 -11.79 13.82 -1.01
CA LEU A 236 -11.34 14.81 -0.04
C LEU A 236 -9.81 14.84 0.07
N GLU A 237 -9.19 13.66 0.03
CA GLU A 237 -7.73 13.54 0.03
C GLU A 237 -7.13 14.19 -1.22
N LEU A 238 -7.59 13.84 -2.43
CA LEU A 238 -7.08 14.37 -3.69
C LEU A 238 -7.30 15.89 -3.84
N GLN A 239 -8.42 16.41 -3.38
CA GLN A 239 -8.67 17.85 -3.36
C GLN A 239 -7.66 18.61 -2.50
N ARG A 240 -7.17 17.99 -1.42
CA ARG A 240 -6.18 18.59 -0.52
C ARG A 240 -4.75 18.46 -1.05
N CYS A 241 -4.36 17.24 -1.50
CA CYS A 241 -2.97 16.98 -1.91
C CYS A 241 -2.67 17.37 -3.36
N CYS A 242 -3.67 17.39 -4.23
CA CYS A 242 -3.52 17.66 -5.67
C CYS A 242 -4.60 18.64 -6.16
N PRO A 243 -4.61 19.90 -5.66
CA PRO A 243 -5.69 20.86 -5.94
C PRO A 243 -5.81 21.24 -7.41
N ASN A 244 -4.74 21.12 -8.20
CA ASN A 244 -4.73 21.40 -9.64
C ASN A 244 -5.01 20.15 -10.49
N GLY A 245 -5.11 18.97 -9.88
CA GLY A 245 -5.38 17.72 -10.57
C GLY A 245 -6.79 17.68 -11.16
N ARG A 246 -6.93 17.05 -12.33
CA ARG A 246 -8.21 16.88 -13.01
C ARG A 246 -8.74 15.49 -12.72
N PHE A 247 -9.84 15.41 -11.99
CA PHE A 247 -10.46 14.15 -11.55
C PHE A 247 -11.94 14.10 -11.91
N ALA A 248 -12.39 12.93 -12.39
CA ALA A 248 -13.80 12.61 -12.54
C ALA A 248 -14.14 11.42 -11.62
N TYR A 249 -15.05 11.64 -10.67
CA TYR A 249 -15.49 10.61 -9.72
C TYR A 249 -16.77 9.96 -10.23
N VAL A 250 -16.72 8.67 -10.54
CA VAL A 250 -17.82 7.95 -11.20
C VAL A 250 -18.21 6.73 -10.38
N MET A 251 -19.42 6.76 -9.85
CA MET A 251 -19.99 5.58 -9.19
C MET A 251 -20.52 4.60 -10.23
N GLY A 252 -20.13 3.34 -10.11
CA GLY A 252 -20.59 2.30 -11.02
C GLY A 252 -20.05 0.91 -10.71
N ASP A 253 -20.71 -0.08 -11.28
CA ASP A 253 -20.36 -1.49 -11.18
C ASP A 253 -19.84 -1.98 -12.53
N ILE A 254 -18.69 -2.67 -12.56
CA ILE A 254 -18.12 -3.26 -13.79
C ILE A 254 -19.00 -4.37 -14.38
N ARG A 255 -19.89 -4.95 -13.59
CA ARG A 255 -20.88 -5.93 -14.05
C ARG A 255 -21.96 -5.31 -14.94
N ASN A 256 -22.11 -3.98 -14.92
CA ASN A 256 -23.10 -3.24 -15.69
C ASN A 256 -22.49 -2.68 -16.99
N PRO A 257 -22.69 -3.32 -18.15
CA PRO A 257 -22.09 -2.88 -19.41
C PRO A 257 -22.64 -1.53 -19.89
N GLN A 258 -23.90 -1.18 -19.57
CA GLN A 258 -24.48 0.12 -19.95
C GLN A 258 -23.81 1.27 -19.18
N ARG A 259 -23.44 1.01 -17.89
CA ARG A 259 -22.71 2.01 -17.10
C ARG A 259 -21.30 2.21 -17.62
N LEU A 260 -20.62 1.13 -18.01
CA LEU A 260 -19.29 1.20 -18.65
C LEU A 260 -19.37 1.94 -19.99
N ASP A 261 -20.37 1.64 -20.82
CA ASP A 261 -20.62 2.32 -22.09
C ASP A 261 -20.78 3.84 -21.92
N PHE A 262 -21.57 4.26 -20.92
CA PHE A 262 -21.69 5.68 -20.58
C PHE A 262 -20.33 6.32 -20.23
N VAL A 263 -19.49 5.63 -19.45
CA VAL A 263 -18.17 6.13 -19.02
C VAL A 263 -17.23 6.25 -20.21
N MET A 264 -17.11 5.20 -21.02
CA MET A 264 -16.25 5.19 -22.20
C MET A 264 -16.64 6.30 -23.20
N ARG A 265 -17.94 6.43 -23.49
CA ARG A 265 -18.47 7.45 -24.41
C ARG A 265 -18.31 8.87 -23.88
N LYS A 266 -18.37 9.06 -22.54
CA LYS A 266 -18.27 10.40 -21.96
C LYS A 266 -16.83 10.89 -21.84
N PHE A 267 -15.92 10.00 -21.47
CA PHE A 267 -14.57 10.39 -21.07
C PHE A 267 -13.49 10.00 -22.09
N HIS A 268 -13.79 9.08 -23.03
CA HIS A 268 -12.84 8.60 -24.04
C HIS A 268 -11.46 8.28 -23.47
N PRO A 269 -11.35 7.32 -22.51
CA PRO A 269 -10.07 7.05 -21.88
C PRO A 269 -9.07 6.47 -22.89
N ASP A 270 -7.84 6.97 -22.85
CA ASP A 270 -6.72 6.43 -23.63
C ASP A 270 -6.16 5.15 -22.98
N LYS A 271 -6.16 5.10 -21.63
CA LYS A 271 -5.64 3.97 -20.87
C LYS A 271 -6.59 3.56 -19.77
N VAL A 272 -6.61 2.25 -19.49
CA VAL A 272 -7.41 1.67 -18.40
C VAL A 272 -6.52 0.85 -17.48
N PHE A 273 -6.52 1.18 -16.18
CA PHE A 273 -5.98 0.32 -15.12
C PHE A 273 -7.15 -0.39 -14.42
N HIS A 274 -7.23 -1.71 -14.62
CA HIS A 274 -8.34 -2.51 -14.11
C HIS A 274 -7.95 -3.20 -12.80
N ALA A 275 -8.29 -2.57 -11.66
CA ALA A 275 -8.05 -3.07 -10.32
C ALA A 275 -9.32 -3.56 -9.59
N ALA A 276 -10.49 -3.45 -10.23
CA ALA A 276 -11.76 -3.89 -9.64
C ALA A 276 -11.86 -5.42 -9.64
N ALA A 277 -11.93 -6.03 -8.47
CA ALA A 277 -12.12 -7.48 -8.30
C ALA A 277 -12.50 -7.82 -6.85
N TYR A 278 -13.16 -8.95 -6.64
CA TYR A 278 -13.24 -9.59 -5.33
C TYR A 278 -11.99 -10.43 -5.08
N LYS A 279 -11.37 -10.27 -3.90
CA LYS A 279 -10.05 -10.85 -3.56
C LYS A 279 -10.03 -11.77 -2.35
N HIS A 280 -11.06 -11.75 -1.51
CA HIS A 280 -11.08 -12.53 -0.26
C HIS A 280 -11.44 -13.99 -0.51
N VAL A 281 -10.43 -14.86 -0.41
CA VAL A 281 -10.57 -16.29 -0.71
C VAL A 281 -11.74 -16.95 0.04
N PRO A 282 -11.87 -16.86 1.38
CA PRO A 282 -12.96 -17.53 2.08
C PRO A 282 -14.36 -17.06 1.63
N LEU A 283 -14.53 -15.75 1.43
CA LEU A 283 -15.82 -15.22 0.98
C LEU A 283 -16.17 -15.67 -0.44
N MET A 284 -15.18 -15.86 -1.31
CA MET A 284 -15.42 -16.31 -2.69
C MET A 284 -15.65 -17.82 -2.77
N GLU A 285 -15.12 -18.61 -1.85
CA GLU A 285 -15.52 -20.02 -1.69
C GLU A 285 -17.00 -20.14 -1.28
N GLU A 286 -17.48 -19.25 -0.43
CA GLU A 286 -18.90 -19.21 -0.02
C GLU A 286 -19.82 -18.60 -1.10
N ASN A 287 -19.27 -17.79 -2.02
CA ASN A 287 -20.02 -17.02 -3.02
C ASN A 287 -19.43 -17.15 -4.44
N PRO A 288 -19.33 -18.35 -5.04
CA PRO A 288 -18.70 -18.54 -6.35
C PRO A 288 -19.38 -17.77 -7.48
N CYS A 289 -20.70 -17.66 -7.47
CA CYS A 289 -21.45 -16.91 -8.48
C CYS A 289 -21.09 -15.41 -8.48
N GLU A 290 -20.92 -14.81 -7.30
CA GLU A 290 -20.51 -13.42 -7.16
C GLU A 290 -19.04 -13.21 -7.60
N ALA A 291 -18.16 -14.17 -7.28
CA ALA A 291 -16.77 -14.17 -7.74
C ALA A 291 -16.70 -14.16 -9.27
N VAL A 292 -17.46 -15.02 -9.93
CA VAL A 292 -17.53 -15.12 -11.40
C VAL A 292 -18.17 -13.87 -12.00
N ALA A 293 -19.31 -13.42 -11.48
CA ALA A 293 -20.00 -12.23 -11.99
C ALA A 293 -19.09 -10.98 -11.93
N THR A 294 -18.35 -10.81 -10.84
CA THR A 294 -17.48 -9.64 -10.68
C THR A 294 -16.15 -9.81 -11.41
N ASN A 295 -15.42 -10.90 -11.13
CA ASN A 295 -14.06 -11.04 -11.67
C ASN A 295 -14.08 -11.40 -13.16
N ILE A 296 -14.84 -12.41 -13.58
CA ILE A 296 -14.87 -12.89 -14.98
C ILE A 296 -15.73 -11.98 -15.85
N VAL A 297 -17.02 -11.88 -15.55
CA VAL A 297 -17.94 -11.11 -16.40
C VAL A 297 -17.62 -9.62 -16.35
N GLY A 298 -17.24 -9.08 -15.18
CA GLY A 298 -16.81 -7.70 -15.06
C GLY A 298 -15.54 -7.39 -15.85
N THR A 299 -14.51 -8.25 -15.80
CA THR A 299 -13.29 -8.10 -16.61
C THR A 299 -13.59 -8.18 -18.11
N PHE A 300 -14.42 -9.12 -18.53
CA PHE A 300 -14.82 -9.22 -19.93
C PHE A 300 -15.56 -7.97 -20.40
N ASN A 301 -16.49 -7.45 -19.60
CA ASN A 301 -17.23 -6.23 -19.94
C ASN A 301 -16.27 -5.05 -20.15
N ILE A 302 -15.33 -4.81 -19.23
CA ILE A 302 -14.39 -3.68 -19.37
C ILE A 302 -13.44 -3.88 -20.55
N ALA A 303 -12.91 -5.11 -20.77
CA ALA A 303 -12.03 -5.41 -21.91
C ALA A 303 -12.76 -5.22 -23.26
N SER A 304 -14.00 -5.71 -23.36
CA SER A 304 -14.83 -5.51 -24.57
C SER A 304 -15.09 -4.03 -24.83
N LYS A 305 -15.36 -3.24 -23.78
CA LYS A 305 -15.57 -1.79 -23.94
C LYS A 305 -14.28 -1.04 -24.30
N CYS A 306 -13.12 -1.48 -23.80
CA CYS A 306 -11.84 -0.93 -24.25
C CYS A 306 -11.66 -1.12 -25.76
N LEU A 307 -11.95 -2.30 -26.27
CA LEU A 307 -11.87 -2.59 -27.69
C LEU A 307 -12.91 -1.81 -28.51
N GLU A 308 -14.16 -1.76 -28.07
CA GLU A 308 -15.26 -1.05 -28.76
C GLU A 308 -15.00 0.45 -28.91
N TYR A 309 -14.37 1.06 -27.89
CA TYR A 309 -14.10 2.50 -27.83
C TYR A 309 -12.65 2.88 -28.23
N GLY A 310 -11.84 1.92 -28.67
CA GLY A 310 -10.48 2.18 -29.16
C GLY A 310 -9.53 2.69 -28.09
N VAL A 311 -9.61 2.14 -26.89
CA VAL A 311 -8.66 2.43 -25.80
C VAL A 311 -7.27 1.94 -26.21
N ASP A 312 -6.23 2.78 -26.12
CA ASP A 312 -4.86 2.42 -26.51
C ASP A 312 -4.32 1.21 -25.72
N GLN A 313 -4.62 1.16 -24.43
CA GLN A 313 -4.08 0.13 -23.56
C GLN A 313 -4.97 -0.15 -22.34
N MET A 314 -5.13 -1.44 -22.01
CA MET A 314 -5.71 -1.90 -20.74
C MET A 314 -4.67 -2.74 -19.99
N VAL A 315 -4.40 -2.37 -18.72
CA VAL A 315 -3.58 -3.15 -17.79
C VAL A 315 -4.48 -3.72 -16.70
N MET A 316 -4.55 -5.05 -16.64
CA MET A 316 -5.34 -5.77 -15.63
C MET A 316 -4.44 -6.23 -14.48
N LEU A 317 -4.88 -6.00 -13.25
CA LEU A 317 -4.22 -6.52 -12.06
C LEU A 317 -4.63 -7.98 -11.81
N SER A 318 -3.63 -8.86 -11.62
CA SER A 318 -3.80 -10.26 -11.24
C SER A 318 -3.03 -10.57 -9.94
N THR A 319 -2.88 -11.83 -9.60
CA THR A 319 -2.35 -12.29 -8.33
C THR A 319 -1.57 -13.58 -8.49
N ASP A 320 -0.63 -13.86 -7.56
CA ASP A 320 0.04 -15.15 -7.37
C ASP A 320 -0.95 -16.33 -7.23
N LYS A 321 -2.13 -16.09 -6.68
CA LYS A 321 -3.19 -17.10 -6.49
C LYS A 321 -3.86 -17.59 -7.79
N ALA A 322 -3.58 -16.91 -8.91
CA ALA A 322 -3.96 -17.36 -10.26
C ALA A 322 -3.06 -18.52 -10.77
N VAL A 323 -1.88 -18.70 -10.17
CA VAL A 323 -0.96 -19.80 -10.48
C VAL A 323 -1.41 -21.06 -9.72
N ASN A 324 -1.56 -22.18 -10.41
CA ASN A 324 -2.04 -23.44 -9.80
C ASN A 324 -3.19 -23.19 -8.81
N PRO A 325 -4.32 -22.59 -9.23
CA PRO A 325 -5.32 -22.09 -8.30
C PRO A 325 -5.90 -23.22 -7.44
N SER A 326 -5.97 -22.95 -6.13
CA SER A 326 -6.60 -23.83 -5.13
C SER A 326 -7.94 -23.31 -4.63
N SER A 327 -8.37 -22.16 -5.17
CA SER A 327 -9.58 -21.44 -4.75
C SER A 327 -10.36 -20.91 -5.93
N VAL A 328 -11.67 -20.70 -5.73
CA VAL A 328 -12.56 -20.04 -6.70
C VAL A 328 -12.02 -18.67 -7.08
N MET A 329 -11.57 -17.88 -6.10
CA MET A 329 -10.99 -16.55 -6.35
C MET A 329 -9.76 -16.66 -7.27
N GLY A 330 -8.81 -17.54 -6.98
CA GLY A 330 -7.63 -17.76 -7.81
C GLY A 330 -8.01 -18.23 -9.23
N ALA A 331 -8.94 -19.19 -9.34
CA ALA A 331 -9.45 -19.68 -10.61
C ALA A 331 -10.12 -18.57 -11.43
N THR A 332 -10.95 -17.73 -10.82
CA THR A 332 -11.54 -16.58 -11.53
C THR A 332 -10.49 -15.62 -12.04
N LYS A 333 -9.42 -15.33 -11.28
CA LYS A 333 -8.33 -14.45 -11.72
C LYS A 333 -7.51 -15.08 -12.86
N ARG A 334 -7.25 -16.40 -12.80
CA ARG A 334 -6.61 -17.12 -13.90
C ARG A 334 -7.45 -17.03 -15.18
N PHE A 335 -8.76 -17.21 -15.07
CA PHE A 335 -9.63 -17.08 -16.23
C PHE A 335 -9.66 -15.63 -16.79
N CYS A 336 -9.56 -14.61 -15.93
CA CYS A 336 -9.40 -13.23 -16.37
C CYS A 336 -8.11 -13.02 -17.19
N GLU A 337 -7.00 -13.66 -16.79
CA GLU A 337 -5.76 -13.64 -17.59
C GLU A 337 -6.00 -14.26 -18.97
N MET A 338 -6.71 -15.40 -19.04
CA MET A 338 -7.06 -16.05 -20.32
C MET A 338 -7.94 -15.15 -21.20
N ILE A 339 -8.92 -14.40 -20.63
CA ILE A 339 -9.73 -13.42 -21.38
C ILE A 339 -8.83 -12.38 -22.03
N VAL A 340 -7.98 -11.74 -21.22
CA VAL A 340 -7.12 -10.63 -21.67
C VAL A 340 -6.15 -11.09 -22.74
N GLN A 341 -5.50 -12.25 -22.56
CA GLN A 341 -4.55 -12.80 -23.51
C GLN A 341 -5.19 -13.27 -24.80
N SER A 342 -6.31 -14.00 -24.72
CA SER A 342 -7.02 -14.50 -25.90
C SER A 342 -7.55 -13.37 -26.77
N LEU A 343 -8.00 -12.28 -26.14
CA LEU A 343 -8.49 -11.09 -26.85
C LEU A 343 -7.35 -10.37 -27.58
N ASP A 344 -6.20 -10.17 -26.92
CA ASP A 344 -5.01 -9.58 -27.53
C ASP A 344 -4.51 -10.41 -28.73
N LEU A 345 -4.47 -11.74 -28.55
CA LEU A 345 -4.07 -12.66 -29.59
C LEU A 345 -5.03 -12.64 -30.79
N ALA A 346 -6.34 -12.60 -30.55
CA ALA A 346 -7.35 -12.51 -31.60
C ALA A 346 -7.26 -11.21 -32.40
N ILE A 347 -6.93 -10.09 -31.75
CA ILE A 347 -6.65 -8.81 -32.42
C ILE A 347 -5.41 -8.95 -33.33
N LYS A 348 -4.31 -9.50 -32.81
CA LYS A 348 -3.07 -9.69 -33.56
C LYS A 348 -3.24 -10.62 -34.78
N ARG A 349 -4.13 -11.59 -34.68
CA ARG A 349 -4.47 -12.53 -35.76
C ARG A 349 -5.51 -11.99 -36.75
N GLY A 350 -6.10 -10.84 -36.47
CA GLY A 350 -7.18 -10.26 -37.29
C GLY A 350 -8.52 -11.01 -37.17
N GLU A 351 -8.68 -11.85 -36.15
CA GLU A 351 -9.93 -12.57 -35.85
C GLU A 351 -11.01 -11.62 -35.29
N VAL A 352 -10.57 -10.55 -34.65
CA VAL A 352 -11.43 -9.46 -34.16
C VAL A 352 -11.08 -8.19 -34.93
N GLN A 353 -12.08 -7.67 -35.68
CA GLN A 353 -11.90 -6.44 -36.44
C GLN A 353 -12.02 -5.22 -35.51
N THR A 354 -11.05 -4.34 -35.56
CA THR A 354 -11.04 -3.08 -34.82
C THR A 354 -10.33 -1.99 -35.62
N THR A 355 -10.80 -0.77 -35.52
CA THR A 355 -10.18 0.38 -36.15
C THR A 355 -8.96 0.88 -35.38
N MET A 356 -8.94 0.66 -34.07
CA MET A 356 -7.85 1.01 -33.15
C MET A 356 -7.59 -0.17 -32.20
N PRO A 357 -6.50 -0.93 -32.43
CA PRO A 357 -6.21 -2.11 -31.64
C PRO A 357 -5.82 -1.72 -30.20
N THR A 358 -6.57 -2.22 -29.22
CA THR A 358 -6.22 -2.12 -27.80
C THR A 358 -5.11 -3.10 -27.46
N ARG A 359 -4.06 -2.64 -26.79
CA ARG A 359 -3.02 -3.51 -26.20
C ARG A 359 -3.47 -3.95 -24.81
N PHE A 360 -3.51 -5.24 -24.60
CA PHE A 360 -3.89 -5.81 -23.32
C PHE A 360 -2.67 -6.35 -22.58
N ALA A 361 -2.55 -6.04 -21.28
CA ALA A 361 -1.49 -6.56 -20.42
C ALA A 361 -2.07 -6.98 -19.06
N THR A 362 -1.39 -7.92 -18.44
CA THR A 362 -1.71 -8.39 -17.08
C THR A 362 -0.50 -8.23 -16.18
N THR A 363 -0.72 -7.84 -14.92
CA THR A 363 0.32 -7.82 -13.89
C THR A 363 -0.03 -8.78 -12.77
N ARG A 364 0.91 -9.66 -12.40
CA ARG A 364 0.77 -10.71 -11.39
C ARG A 364 1.75 -10.44 -10.25
N PHE A 365 1.24 -10.34 -9.04
CA PHE A 365 2.03 -10.15 -7.82
C PHE A 365 1.33 -10.75 -6.61
N GLY A 366 2.08 -10.96 -5.52
CA GLY A 366 1.61 -11.58 -4.30
C GLY A 366 0.88 -10.63 -3.35
N ASN A 367 0.99 -10.89 -2.05
CA ASN A 367 0.28 -10.08 -1.07
C ASN A 367 0.88 -8.68 -0.94
N VAL A 368 0.03 -7.72 -0.62
CA VAL A 368 0.44 -6.33 -0.41
C VAL A 368 0.28 -5.98 1.06
N LEU A 369 1.35 -5.44 1.65
CA LEU A 369 1.38 -5.03 3.04
C LEU A 369 0.28 -4.01 3.33
N ASN A 370 -0.36 -4.15 4.49
CA ASN A 370 -1.36 -3.21 5.01
C ASN A 370 -2.58 -2.99 4.08
N SER A 371 -2.83 -3.88 3.11
CA SER A 371 -4.03 -3.80 2.28
C SER A 371 -5.30 -4.10 3.09
N ALA A 372 -6.43 -3.48 2.73
CA ALA A 372 -7.69 -3.65 3.45
C ALA A 372 -8.07 -5.13 3.60
N GLY A 373 -8.38 -5.55 4.83
CA GLY A 373 -8.74 -6.93 5.18
C GLY A 373 -7.60 -7.95 5.17
N SER A 374 -6.34 -7.52 4.99
CA SER A 374 -5.17 -8.42 5.03
C SER A 374 -4.74 -8.77 6.46
N VAL A 375 -3.69 -9.59 6.58
CA VAL A 375 -3.20 -10.11 7.86
C VAL A 375 -2.75 -9.02 8.83
N ILE A 376 -2.01 -8.01 8.37
CA ILE A 376 -1.49 -6.93 9.23
C ILE A 376 -2.61 -6.10 9.87
N PRO A 377 -3.59 -5.53 9.14
CA PRO A 377 -4.74 -4.88 9.75
C PRO A 377 -5.54 -5.80 10.69
N THR A 378 -5.58 -7.09 10.40
CA THR A 378 -6.25 -8.06 11.28
C THR A 378 -5.49 -8.22 12.60
N PHE A 379 -4.18 -8.42 12.56
CA PHE A 379 -3.34 -8.51 13.75
C PHE A 379 -3.36 -7.21 14.56
N LYS A 380 -3.29 -6.03 13.91
CA LYS A 380 -3.43 -4.73 14.59
C LYS A 380 -4.74 -4.64 15.40
N ARG A 381 -5.86 -5.05 14.80
CA ARG A 381 -7.17 -5.09 15.51
C ARG A 381 -7.22 -6.11 16.65
N GLN A 382 -6.61 -7.28 16.46
CA GLN A 382 -6.53 -8.30 17.49
C GLN A 382 -5.66 -7.82 18.67
N LEU A 383 -4.52 -7.21 18.42
CA LEU A 383 -3.66 -6.60 19.44
C LEU A 383 -4.39 -5.51 20.22
N GLN A 384 -5.12 -4.62 19.55
CA GLN A 384 -5.92 -3.57 20.21
C GLN A 384 -7.00 -4.13 21.15
N ARG A 385 -7.46 -5.37 20.90
CA ARG A 385 -8.45 -6.08 21.74
C ARG A 385 -7.81 -6.94 22.82
N GLY A 386 -6.48 -6.97 22.94
CA GLY A 386 -5.76 -7.82 23.89
C GLY A 386 -5.52 -9.25 23.41
N GLY A 387 -5.61 -9.51 22.12
CA GLY A 387 -5.38 -10.82 21.50
C GLY A 387 -6.59 -11.76 21.54
N PRO A 388 -6.39 -13.07 21.25
CA PRO A 388 -5.18 -13.64 20.70
C PRO A 388 -4.98 -13.26 19.23
N LEU A 389 -3.74 -13.40 18.70
CA LEU A 389 -3.49 -13.34 17.27
C LEU A 389 -3.80 -14.71 16.65
N THR A 390 -4.51 -14.71 15.51
CA THR A 390 -4.91 -15.94 14.83
C THR A 390 -4.09 -16.15 13.57
N VAL A 391 -3.37 -17.27 13.50
CA VAL A 391 -2.60 -17.74 12.34
C VAL A 391 -3.21 -19.04 11.85
N THR A 392 -3.33 -19.25 10.54
CA THR A 392 -4.00 -20.44 10.03
C THR A 392 -3.14 -21.70 10.16
N ASP A 393 -1.84 -21.61 9.89
CA ASP A 393 -0.89 -22.73 10.08
C ASP A 393 0.49 -22.16 10.44
N PRO A 394 1.28 -22.79 11.34
CA PRO A 394 2.60 -22.31 11.73
C PRO A 394 3.62 -22.29 10.58
N ARG A 395 3.38 -23.07 9.53
CA ARG A 395 4.26 -23.19 8.35
C ARG A 395 3.89 -22.23 7.23
N ILE A 396 2.78 -21.48 7.36
CA ILE A 396 2.27 -20.66 6.27
C ILE A 396 3.24 -19.51 5.96
N GLU A 397 3.61 -19.38 4.71
CA GLU A 397 4.51 -18.35 4.20
C GLU A 397 3.83 -17.56 3.09
N ARG A 398 4.15 -16.26 3.01
CA ARG A 398 3.61 -15.37 1.98
C ARG A 398 4.69 -14.42 1.48
N TYR A 399 4.60 -14.12 0.20
CA TYR A 399 5.31 -12.98 -0.36
C TYR A 399 4.61 -11.68 0.03
N PHE A 400 5.39 -10.65 0.30
CA PHE A 400 4.87 -9.32 0.58
C PHE A 400 5.57 -8.25 -0.25
N MET A 401 4.80 -7.26 -0.65
CA MET A 401 5.24 -6.06 -1.34
C MET A 401 4.53 -4.85 -0.72
N THR A 402 5.12 -3.67 -0.76
CA THR A 402 4.41 -2.47 -0.33
C THR A 402 3.39 -2.03 -1.39
N ILE A 403 2.31 -1.34 -0.95
CA ILE A 403 1.30 -0.81 -1.89
C ILE A 403 1.93 0.16 -2.90
N PRO A 404 2.77 1.14 -2.48
CA PRO A 404 3.44 2.04 -3.41
C PRO A 404 4.33 1.31 -4.42
N GLU A 405 5.11 0.32 -3.98
CA GLU A 405 5.98 -0.50 -4.83
C GLU A 405 5.17 -1.25 -5.90
N ALA A 406 4.13 -1.99 -5.50
CA ALA A 406 3.26 -2.71 -6.43
C ALA A 406 2.64 -1.78 -7.47
N SER A 407 2.16 -0.60 -7.03
CA SER A 407 1.54 0.38 -7.92
C SER A 407 2.54 0.99 -8.90
N GLN A 408 3.77 1.27 -8.47
CA GLN A 408 4.84 1.74 -9.35
C GLN A 408 5.19 0.70 -10.42
N LEU A 409 5.34 -0.58 -10.03
CA LEU A 409 5.62 -1.66 -10.98
C LEU A 409 4.47 -1.89 -11.97
N VAL A 410 3.21 -1.66 -11.58
CA VAL A 410 2.07 -1.68 -12.51
C VAL A 410 2.18 -0.57 -13.55
N LEU A 411 2.56 0.65 -13.14
CA LEU A 411 2.78 1.76 -14.07
C LEU A 411 3.95 1.46 -15.02
N GLU A 412 5.05 0.92 -14.52
CA GLU A 412 6.22 0.53 -15.32
C GLU A 412 5.87 -0.59 -16.30
N ALA A 413 5.16 -1.64 -15.86
CA ALA A 413 4.69 -2.72 -16.74
C ALA A 413 3.81 -2.18 -17.88
N SER A 414 3.02 -1.11 -17.63
CA SER A 414 2.24 -0.46 -18.68
C SER A 414 3.11 0.18 -19.76
N MET A 415 4.33 0.62 -19.42
CA MET A 415 5.28 1.18 -20.38
C MET A 415 6.03 0.10 -21.17
N LEU A 416 6.31 -1.03 -20.51
CA LEU A 416 7.01 -2.17 -21.14
C LEU A 416 6.11 -3.00 -22.06
N SER A 417 4.78 -2.86 -21.96
CA SER A 417 3.84 -3.73 -22.65
C SER A 417 3.71 -3.42 -24.14
N HIS A 418 3.78 -4.48 -24.94
CA HIS A 418 3.47 -4.52 -26.37
C HIS A 418 2.13 -5.22 -26.69
N GLY A 419 1.48 -5.78 -25.65
CA GLY A 419 0.21 -6.50 -25.70
C GLY A 419 0.37 -8.02 -25.53
N GLY A 420 -0.52 -8.64 -24.75
CA GLY A 420 -0.59 -10.07 -24.46
C GLY A 420 0.32 -10.56 -23.34
N GLU A 421 1.17 -9.70 -22.76
CA GLU A 421 2.09 -10.11 -21.71
C GLU A 421 1.38 -10.33 -20.38
N VAL A 422 1.89 -11.31 -19.62
CA VAL A 422 1.66 -11.44 -18.18
C VAL A 422 2.97 -11.07 -17.47
N PHE A 423 3.00 -9.90 -16.90
CA PHE A 423 4.13 -9.41 -16.10
C PHE A 423 4.05 -9.99 -14.69
N VAL A 424 5.13 -10.57 -14.22
CA VAL A 424 5.29 -11.08 -12.86
C VAL A 424 6.32 -10.24 -12.14
N PHE A 425 5.98 -9.80 -10.93
CA PHE A 425 6.89 -8.98 -10.14
C PHE A 425 7.73 -9.84 -9.21
N ASP A 426 9.02 -9.50 -9.09
CA ASP A 426 9.90 -10.07 -8.09
C ASP A 426 9.39 -9.71 -6.68
N MET A 427 8.97 -10.74 -5.96
CA MET A 427 8.36 -10.59 -4.64
C MET A 427 9.39 -10.63 -3.49
N GLY A 428 10.68 -10.85 -3.80
CA GLY A 428 11.71 -11.06 -2.78
C GLY A 428 11.48 -12.33 -1.95
N ASP A 429 11.84 -12.28 -0.67
CA ASP A 429 11.81 -13.44 0.21
C ASP A 429 10.41 -13.74 0.77
N LEU A 430 10.17 -15.03 1.06
CA LEU A 430 8.98 -15.51 1.76
C LEU A 430 9.04 -15.12 3.25
N VAL A 431 7.93 -14.65 3.77
CA VAL A 431 7.76 -14.28 5.18
C VAL A 431 6.81 -15.26 5.86
N LYS A 432 7.27 -15.89 6.96
CA LYS A 432 6.41 -16.71 7.81
C LYS A 432 5.41 -15.83 8.55
N ILE A 433 4.13 -16.20 8.46
CA ILE A 433 3.06 -15.43 9.13
C ILE A 433 3.14 -15.55 10.64
N ALA A 434 3.64 -16.67 11.17
CA ALA A 434 3.88 -16.83 12.60
C ALA A 434 4.95 -15.85 13.11
N ASP A 435 6.10 -15.74 12.41
CA ASP A 435 7.18 -14.79 12.75
C ASP A 435 6.69 -13.33 12.66
N LEU A 436 5.86 -13.02 11.67
CA LEU A 436 5.22 -11.72 11.53
C LEU A 436 4.32 -11.40 12.75
N ALA A 437 3.53 -12.39 13.21
CA ALA A 437 2.67 -12.24 14.38
C ALA A 437 3.51 -11.97 15.65
N GLU A 438 4.58 -12.73 15.88
CA GLU A 438 5.49 -12.52 17.01
C GLU A 438 6.11 -11.13 16.99
N ARG A 439 6.67 -10.71 15.84
CA ARG A 439 7.25 -9.37 15.69
C ARG A 439 6.23 -8.26 15.98
N MET A 440 4.99 -8.42 15.53
CA MET A 440 3.92 -7.44 15.80
C MET A 440 3.54 -7.37 17.28
N ILE A 441 3.51 -8.52 17.99
CA ILE A 441 3.29 -8.56 19.44
C ILE A 441 4.40 -7.81 20.18
N ARG A 442 5.68 -8.06 19.82
CA ARG A 442 6.84 -7.40 20.42
C ARG A 442 6.86 -5.89 20.14
N LEU A 443 6.57 -5.48 18.90
CA LEU A 443 6.43 -4.05 18.54
C LEU A 443 5.36 -3.34 19.37
N ALA A 444 4.26 -4.04 19.69
CA ALA A 444 3.21 -3.51 20.57
C ALA A 444 3.62 -3.49 22.06
N GLY A 445 4.83 -3.93 22.41
CA GLY A 445 5.37 -3.93 23.77
C GLY A 445 4.98 -5.14 24.63
N TYR A 446 4.40 -6.17 24.00
CA TYR A 446 3.98 -7.41 24.67
C TYR A 446 4.96 -8.56 24.42
N GLU A 447 4.87 -9.62 25.24
CA GLU A 447 5.60 -10.87 25.04
C GLU A 447 4.71 -11.92 24.37
N PRO A 448 5.15 -12.53 23.25
CA PRO A 448 4.44 -13.63 22.61
C PRO A 448 4.20 -14.78 23.60
N ASP A 449 3.04 -15.39 23.52
CA ASP A 449 2.54 -16.52 24.32
C ASP A 449 2.43 -16.28 25.84
N LYS A 450 2.99 -15.19 26.35
CA LYS A 450 2.87 -14.79 27.75
C LYS A 450 1.77 -13.74 27.95
N ASP A 451 1.89 -12.60 27.28
CA ASP A 451 0.91 -11.51 27.33
C ASP A 451 -0.17 -11.68 26.26
N ILE A 452 0.25 -12.04 25.05
CA ILE A 452 -0.64 -12.24 23.89
C ILE A 452 -0.33 -13.60 23.26
N LYS A 453 -1.33 -14.47 23.19
CA LYS A 453 -1.21 -15.80 22.58
C LYS A 453 -1.32 -15.74 21.06
N ILE A 454 -0.59 -16.63 20.37
CA ILE A 454 -0.79 -16.97 18.97
C ILE A 454 -1.60 -18.27 18.90
N VAL A 455 -2.75 -18.22 18.24
CA VAL A 455 -3.65 -19.38 18.10
C VAL A 455 -3.67 -19.84 16.67
N TYR A 456 -3.43 -21.12 16.45
CA TYR A 456 -3.47 -21.75 15.12
C TYR A 456 -4.87 -22.31 14.86
N THR A 457 -5.51 -21.81 13.78
CA THR A 457 -6.94 -22.09 13.50
C THR A 457 -7.16 -23.18 12.46
N GLY A 458 -6.13 -23.67 11.81
CA GLY A 458 -6.22 -24.53 10.63
C GLY A 458 -6.36 -23.74 9.32
N LEU A 459 -5.97 -24.36 8.20
CA LEU A 459 -6.12 -23.75 6.87
C LEU A 459 -7.61 -23.58 6.54
N ARG A 460 -7.92 -22.46 5.92
CA ARG A 460 -9.28 -22.16 5.43
C ARG A 460 -9.50 -22.80 4.06
N PRO A 461 -10.76 -23.03 3.64
CA PRO A 461 -11.08 -23.49 2.30
C PRO A 461 -10.38 -22.65 1.23
N GLY A 462 -9.73 -23.30 0.26
CA GLY A 462 -9.01 -22.66 -0.83
C GLY A 462 -7.65 -22.02 -0.46
N GLU A 463 -7.20 -22.07 0.80
CA GLU A 463 -5.94 -21.49 1.24
C GLU A 463 -4.75 -22.44 1.00
N LYS A 464 -3.66 -21.93 0.40
CA LYS A 464 -2.39 -22.64 0.22
C LYS A 464 -1.45 -22.44 1.41
N LEU A 465 -0.59 -23.44 1.69
CA LEU A 465 0.54 -23.26 2.60
C LEU A 465 1.59 -22.31 2.01
N TYR A 466 1.95 -22.54 0.75
CA TYR A 466 2.95 -21.76 0.00
C TYR A 466 2.32 -21.22 -1.26
N GLU A 467 2.65 -19.98 -1.60
CA GLU A 467 2.22 -19.34 -2.85
C GLU A 467 3.32 -19.46 -3.91
N GLU A 468 2.90 -19.55 -5.17
CA GLU A 468 3.77 -19.64 -6.34
C GLU A 468 3.51 -18.44 -7.25
N THR A 469 4.57 -17.83 -7.77
CA THR A 469 4.44 -16.66 -8.66
C THR A 469 4.41 -17.06 -10.13
N ILE A 470 5.02 -18.22 -10.48
CA ILE A 470 5.17 -18.75 -11.83
C ILE A 470 4.80 -20.23 -11.81
N HIS A 471 4.08 -20.69 -12.84
CA HIS A 471 3.75 -22.10 -13.02
C HIS A 471 4.93 -22.85 -13.70
N ASP A 472 5.17 -24.11 -13.36
CA ASP A 472 6.28 -24.94 -13.92
C ASP A 472 6.31 -25.01 -15.45
N LYS A 473 5.17 -24.84 -16.12
CA LYS A 473 5.04 -24.86 -17.59
C LYS A 473 5.14 -23.48 -18.23
N GLU A 474 5.18 -22.40 -17.43
CA GLU A 474 5.36 -21.05 -17.92
C GLU A 474 6.85 -20.78 -18.14
N LYS A 475 7.19 -20.12 -19.25
CA LYS A 475 8.56 -19.65 -19.48
C LYS A 475 8.73 -18.27 -18.88
N ASP A 476 9.72 -18.13 -18.03
CA ASP A 476 10.15 -16.85 -17.46
C ASP A 476 11.13 -16.16 -18.42
N LEU A 477 10.80 -14.92 -18.78
CA LEU A 477 11.60 -14.07 -19.67
C LEU A 477 11.92 -12.75 -18.96
N PRO A 478 13.21 -12.35 -18.91
CA PRO A 478 13.60 -11.09 -18.32
C PRO A 478 13.08 -9.89 -19.13
N THR A 479 12.88 -8.76 -18.46
CA THR A 479 12.59 -7.48 -19.09
C THR A 479 13.75 -6.49 -18.93
N ALA A 480 13.59 -5.28 -19.43
CA ALA A 480 14.52 -4.19 -19.18
C ALA A 480 14.58 -3.78 -17.69
N HIS A 481 13.55 -4.13 -16.91
CA HIS A 481 13.46 -3.86 -15.48
C HIS A 481 13.72 -5.14 -14.68
N ASN A 482 14.75 -5.13 -13.80
CA ASN A 482 15.22 -6.32 -13.06
C ASN A 482 14.20 -6.96 -12.12
N LYS A 483 13.16 -6.23 -11.72
CA LYS A 483 12.07 -6.74 -10.85
C LYS A 483 10.79 -7.07 -11.62
N ILE A 484 10.79 -7.00 -12.93
CA ILE A 484 9.63 -7.32 -13.77
C ILE A 484 10.05 -8.40 -14.78
N HIS A 485 9.36 -9.52 -14.75
CA HIS A 485 9.51 -10.64 -15.67
C HIS A 485 8.26 -10.78 -16.53
N ILE A 486 8.38 -11.39 -17.71
CA ILE A 486 7.24 -11.78 -18.54
C ILE A 486 7.13 -13.29 -18.51
N VAL A 487 5.93 -13.79 -18.26
CA VAL A 487 5.67 -15.23 -18.38
C VAL A 487 4.86 -15.52 -19.63
N GLN A 488 5.31 -16.52 -20.38
CA GLN A 488 4.57 -17.07 -21.50
C GLN A 488 3.61 -18.15 -21.00
N THR A 489 2.33 -17.90 -21.19
CA THR A 489 1.26 -18.84 -20.84
C THR A 489 0.76 -19.56 -22.07
N ARG A 490 -0.12 -20.58 -21.85
CA ARG A 490 -0.78 -21.29 -22.93
C ARG A 490 -1.74 -20.37 -23.68
N GLU A 491 -1.70 -20.44 -25.02
CA GLU A 491 -2.66 -19.74 -25.89
C GLU A 491 -4.02 -20.44 -25.88
N GLU A 492 -5.07 -19.63 -25.77
CA GLU A 492 -6.46 -20.10 -25.82
C GLU A 492 -7.23 -19.37 -26.94
N SER A 493 -8.18 -20.06 -27.56
CA SER A 493 -9.05 -19.46 -28.57
C SER A 493 -9.99 -18.44 -27.94
N PHE A 494 -10.00 -17.21 -28.46
CA PHE A 494 -10.93 -16.18 -27.99
C PHE A 494 -12.39 -16.60 -28.13
N GLU A 495 -12.75 -17.28 -29.23
CA GLU A 495 -14.10 -17.79 -29.46
C GLU A 495 -14.55 -18.73 -28.32
N ARG A 496 -13.70 -19.68 -27.94
CA ARG A 496 -13.98 -20.60 -26.83
C ARG A 496 -14.10 -19.87 -25.49
N ILE A 497 -13.17 -18.95 -25.21
CA ILE A 497 -13.20 -18.13 -23.99
C ILE A 497 -14.48 -17.28 -23.96
N HIS A 498 -14.86 -16.65 -25.07
CA HIS A 498 -16.08 -15.86 -25.14
C HIS A 498 -17.33 -16.67 -24.83
N ARG A 499 -17.49 -17.87 -25.44
CA ARG A 499 -18.59 -18.78 -25.14
C ARG A 499 -18.63 -19.17 -23.65
N MET A 500 -17.46 -19.48 -23.07
CA MET A 500 -17.38 -19.76 -21.63
C MET A 500 -17.79 -18.55 -20.76
N VAL A 501 -17.43 -17.33 -21.13
CA VAL A 501 -17.89 -16.11 -20.41
C VAL A 501 -19.40 -15.99 -20.44
N LEU A 502 -20.04 -16.26 -21.57
CA LEU A 502 -21.50 -16.20 -21.69
C LEU A 502 -22.16 -17.28 -20.82
N LEU A 503 -21.62 -18.48 -20.81
CA LEU A 503 -22.11 -19.56 -19.94
C LEU A 503 -21.89 -19.21 -18.45
N PHE A 504 -20.73 -18.68 -18.07
CA PHE A 504 -20.49 -18.17 -16.72
C PHE A 504 -21.51 -17.10 -16.31
N ARG A 505 -21.82 -16.15 -17.20
CA ARG A 505 -22.83 -15.12 -16.96
C ARG A 505 -24.20 -15.74 -16.69
N GLN A 506 -24.62 -16.71 -17.50
CA GLN A 506 -25.90 -17.40 -17.34
C GLN A 506 -25.95 -18.17 -16.01
N LEU A 507 -24.96 -19.02 -15.73
CA LEU A 507 -24.89 -19.82 -14.51
C LEU A 507 -24.86 -18.95 -13.24
N ALA A 508 -24.05 -17.88 -13.25
CA ALA A 508 -23.97 -16.95 -12.13
C ALA A 508 -25.31 -16.21 -11.89
N HIS A 509 -25.99 -15.79 -12.97
CA HIS A 509 -27.31 -15.15 -12.87
C HIS A 509 -28.39 -16.10 -12.31
N GLN A 510 -28.29 -17.39 -12.63
CA GLN A 510 -29.18 -18.44 -12.10
C GLN A 510 -28.86 -18.85 -10.67
N GLY A 511 -27.74 -18.38 -10.09
CA GLY A 511 -27.25 -18.82 -8.79
C GLY A 511 -26.79 -20.30 -8.79
N ASN A 512 -26.42 -20.84 -9.95
CA ASN A 512 -25.98 -22.24 -10.09
C ASN A 512 -24.52 -22.39 -9.65
N VAL A 513 -24.30 -22.62 -8.35
CA VAL A 513 -22.97 -22.73 -7.73
C VAL A 513 -22.20 -23.91 -8.30
N ASP A 514 -22.83 -25.09 -8.39
CA ASP A 514 -22.20 -26.31 -8.88
C ASP A 514 -21.76 -26.15 -10.34
N GLY A 515 -22.62 -25.59 -11.16
CA GLY A 515 -22.32 -25.28 -12.56
C GLY A 515 -21.16 -24.33 -12.73
N VAL A 516 -21.09 -23.27 -11.90
CA VAL A 516 -19.99 -22.29 -11.91
C VAL A 516 -18.67 -22.94 -11.53
N VAL A 517 -18.63 -23.71 -10.43
CA VAL A 517 -17.40 -24.39 -9.96
C VAL A 517 -16.95 -25.45 -10.96
N TYR A 518 -17.89 -26.21 -11.54
CA TYR A 518 -17.61 -27.19 -12.58
C TYR A 518 -17.01 -26.54 -13.83
N LEU A 519 -17.61 -25.45 -14.32
CA LEU A 519 -17.10 -24.73 -15.49
C LEU A 519 -15.70 -24.14 -15.23
N LEU A 520 -15.41 -23.63 -14.03
CA LEU A 520 -14.06 -23.20 -13.65
C LEU A 520 -13.07 -24.37 -13.74
N LYS A 521 -13.44 -25.56 -13.26
CA LYS A 521 -12.59 -26.75 -13.34
C LYS A 521 -12.34 -27.18 -14.79
N GLN A 522 -13.35 -27.12 -15.65
CA GLN A 522 -13.21 -27.47 -17.07
C GLN A 522 -12.36 -26.46 -17.85
N ALA A 523 -12.49 -25.18 -17.50
CA ALA A 523 -11.75 -24.09 -18.13
C ALA A 523 -10.27 -24.06 -17.71
N ILE A 524 -9.97 -24.47 -16.46
CA ILE A 524 -8.66 -24.35 -15.84
C ILE A 524 -8.25 -25.74 -15.29
N PRO A 525 -7.59 -26.58 -16.11
CA PRO A 525 -7.23 -27.94 -15.70
C PRO A 525 -6.36 -28.02 -14.44
N GLU A 526 -5.52 -26.99 -14.21
CA GLU A 526 -4.67 -26.85 -13.03
C GLU A 526 -5.43 -26.44 -11.77
N TYR A 527 -6.70 -26.02 -11.86
CA TYR A 527 -7.51 -25.70 -10.69
C TYR A 527 -7.84 -26.96 -9.88
N LYS A 528 -7.38 -26.98 -8.62
CA LYS A 528 -7.64 -28.05 -7.65
C LYS A 528 -8.06 -27.43 -6.32
N SER A 529 -9.33 -27.53 -5.99
CA SER A 529 -9.80 -27.11 -4.66
C SER A 529 -9.34 -28.12 -3.60
N LEU A 530 -8.69 -27.64 -2.56
CA LEU A 530 -8.15 -28.49 -1.49
C LEU A 530 -9.22 -28.87 -0.44
N ASN A 531 -10.33 -28.13 -0.37
CA ASN A 531 -11.29 -28.25 0.72
C ASN A 531 -12.77 -28.09 0.28
N SER A 532 -13.09 -28.25 -1.01
CA SER A 532 -14.45 -28.14 -1.52
C SER A 532 -15.08 -29.52 -1.71
N GLU A 533 -16.20 -29.81 -1.03
CA GLU A 533 -16.96 -31.05 -1.22
C GLU A 533 -17.53 -31.16 -2.64
N ILE A 534 -17.97 -30.05 -3.21
CA ILE A 534 -18.47 -29.97 -4.60
C ILE A 534 -17.35 -30.43 -5.54
N PHE A 535 -16.15 -29.89 -5.37
CA PHE A 535 -15.01 -30.21 -6.20
C PHE A 535 -14.62 -31.70 -6.08
N ALA A 536 -14.62 -32.25 -4.87
CA ALA A 536 -14.33 -33.65 -4.62
C ALA A 536 -15.38 -34.58 -5.29
N SER A 537 -16.66 -34.20 -5.34
CA SER A 537 -17.70 -34.95 -6.05
C SER A 537 -17.48 -34.97 -7.56
N PHE A 538 -16.98 -33.88 -8.15
CA PHE A 538 -16.61 -33.86 -9.57
C PHE A 538 -15.41 -34.76 -9.87
N GLU A 539 -14.38 -34.78 -9.03
CA GLU A 539 -13.22 -35.65 -9.21
C GLU A 539 -13.58 -37.15 -9.09
N ARG A 540 -14.57 -37.49 -8.26
CA ARG A 540 -15.09 -38.88 -8.15
C ARG A 540 -16.08 -39.25 -9.27
N GLY A 541 -16.45 -38.31 -10.13
CA GLY A 541 -17.46 -38.50 -11.17
C GLY A 541 -18.88 -38.72 -10.64
N GLU A 542 -19.15 -38.38 -9.38
CA GLU A 542 -20.45 -38.57 -8.72
C GLU A 542 -21.50 -37.55 -9.18
N HIS A 543 -21.04 -36.39 -9.60
CA HIS A 543 -21.92 -35.31 -10.05
C HIS A 543 -21.29 -34.58 -11.24
N ILE A 544 -21.94 -34.64 -12.40
CA ILE A 544 -21.60 -33.84 -13.59
C ILE A 544 -22.79 -32.93 -13.88
N PRO A 545 -22.70 -31.62 -13.64
CA PRO A 545 -23.85 -30.72 -13.77
C PRO A 545 -24.41 -30.62 -15.19
N PHE A 546 -23.56 -30.72 -16.21
CA PHE A 546 -23.92 -30.63 -17.62
C PHE A 546 -22.78 -31.13 -18.53
N ASP A 547 -23.11 -31.44 -19.79
CA ASP A 547 -22.11 -31.62 -20.85
C ASP A 547 -21.61 -30.27 -21.34
N LEU A 548 -20.32 -30.01 -21.22
CA LEU A 548 -19.72 -28.71 -21.54
C LEU A 548 -19.87 -28.37 -23.03
N GLU A 549 -19.60 -29.31 -23.93
CA GLU A 549 -19.62 -29.03 -25.37
C GLU A 549 -21.06 -28.82 -25.87
N GLU A 550 -22.04 -29.52 -25.28
CA GLU A 550 -23.46 -29.30 -25.56
C GLU A 550 -23.88 -27.88 -25.12
N GLU A 551 -23.53 -27.46 -23.89
CA GLU A 551 -23.89 -26.13 -23.38
C GLU A 551 -23.17 -25.00 -24.16
N LEU A 552 -21.90 -25.17 -24.50
CA LEU A 552 -21.18 -24.21 -25.35
C LEU A 552 -21.77 -24.13 -26.76
N GLY A 553 -22.33 -25.23 -27.28
CA GLY A 553 -23.06 -25.28 -28.54
C GLY A 553 -24.38 -24.50 -28.49
N LYS A 554 -25.14 -24.61 -27.39
CA LYS A 554 -26.37 -23.83 -27.15
C LYS A 554 -26.08 -22.34 -27.10
N VAL A 555 -25.09 -21.95 -26.32
CA VAL A 555 -24.64 -20.55 -26.22
C VAL A 555 -24.20 -20.01 -27.57
N ALA A 556 -23.49 -20.81 -28.38
CA ALA A 556 -23.07 -20.38 -29.72
C ALA A 556 -24.24 -20.10 -30.66
N ALA A 557 -25.32 -20.89 -30.55
CA ALA A 557 -26.54 -20.70 -31.37
C ALA A 557 -27.31 -19.43 -31.01
N GLU A 558 -27.14 -18.89 -29.81
CA GLU A 558 -27.78 -17.64 -29.36
C GLU A 558 -26.97 -16.38 -29.75
N LEU A 559 -25.74 -16.54 -30.18
CA LEU A 559 -24.93 -15.41 -30.65
C LEU A 559 -25.45 -14.93 -32.02
N PRO A 560 -25.62 -13.62 -32.23
CA PRO A 560 -25.97 -13.10 -33.54
C PRO A 560 -24.87 -13.47 -34.54
N HIS A 561 -25.22 -14.10 -35.65
CA HIS A 561 -24.31 -14.34 -36.76
C HIS A 561 -23.91 -12.98 -37.34
N ASN A 562 -22.70 -12.55 -37.04
CA ASN A 562 -22.08 -11.37 -37.67
C ASN A 562 -21.37 -11.76 -38.97
#